data_60769363322dc537ca127538186230ec
#
_entry.id   60769363322dc537ca127538186230ec
#
_cell.length_a   1.000
_cell.length_b   1.000
_cell.length_c   1.000
_cell.angle_alpha   90.00
_cell.angle_beta   90.00
_cell.angle_gamma   90.00
#
_symmetry.space_group_name_H-M   'P 1'
#
loop_
_entity.id
_entity.type
_entity.pdbx_description
1 polymer ?
#
loop_
_entity_poly.entity_id
_entity_poly.type
_entity_poly.pdbx_seq_one_letter_code
_entity_poly.pdbx_strand_id
1 'polypeptide(L)'
;IADKACASGTRVHLFGEEYPNLPEPSCKQEEAIVKYWKDLDPKYVVLELELQMYSPSLNYSGTGDIILYNTETGKVKVADYKTNRDLFNNYKGKTMLEPFTDLLDHALHHYYLQLNLYKMLIEEMTDLEVESMTVIWLKEKDDKLYQTFEIPDLTHKLLPYYE
;
A
#
# COMPACT_ATOMS: atom_id res chain seq x y z
N ILE A 1 17.62 16.23 5.92
CA ILE A 1 16.55 16.15 4.88
C ILE A 1 15.82 14.80 5.00
N ALA A 2 16.56 13.69 5.09
CA ALA A 2 15.96 12.35 5.26
C ALA A 2 15.12 12.23 6.55
N ASP A 3 15.62 12.74 7.67
CA ASP A 3 14.91 12.68 8.96
C ASP A 3 13.60 13.46 8.95
N LYS A 4 13.56 14.61 8.26
CA LYS A 4 12.32 15.39 8.11
C LYS A 4 11.29 14.65 7.23
N ALA A 5 11.74 14.00 6.17
CA ALA A 5 10.86 13.24 5.28
C ALA A 5 10.28 12.00 6.01
N CYS A 6 11.12 11.30 6.78
CA CYS A 6 10.70 10.16 7.59
C CYS A 6 9.66 10.56 8.66
N ALA A 7 9.94 11.63 9.42
CA ALA A 7 9.02 12.14 10.43
C ALA A 7 7.70 12.63 9.82
N SER A 8 7.74 13.25 8.64
CA SER A 8 6.55 13.67 7.92
C SER A 8 5.72 12.47 7.45
N GLY A 9 6.37 11.44 6.90
CA GLY A 9 5.71 10.21 6.47
C GLY A 9 4.99 9.52 7.62
N THR A 10 5.66 9.32 8.75
CA THR A 10 5.07 8.72 9.96
C THR A 10 3.84 9.50 10.45
N ARG A 11 3.93 10.83 10.48
CA ARG A 11 2.81 11.68 10.89
C ARG A 11 1.60 11.51 9.98
N VAL A 12 1.82 11.44 8.68
CA VAL A 12 0.75 11.28 7.68
C VAL A 12 0.08 9.91 7.83
N HIS A 13 0.84 8.86 8.06
CA HIS A 13 0.28 7.53 8.36
C HIS A 13 -0.56 7.54 9.63
N LEU A 14 -0.05 8.13 10.73
CA LEU A 14 -0.81 8.28 11.98
C LEU A 14 -2.11 9.05 11.79
N PHE A 15 -2.12 10.07 10.93
CA PHE A 15 -3.35 10.77 10.57
C PHE A 15 -4.37 9.83 9.93
N GLY A 16 -3.93 8.99 8.99
CA GLY A 16 -4.80 8.04 8.30
C GLY A 16 -5.40 6.96 9.21
N GLU A 17 -4.68 6.59 10.28
CA GLU A 17 -5.15 5.60 11.26
C GLU A 17 -6.38 6.06 12.05
N GLU A 18 -6.61 7.38 12.14
CA GLU A 18 -7.75 7.95 12.88
C GLU A 18 -9.10 7.78 12.16
N TYR A 19 -9.11 7.30 10.90
CA TYR A 19 -10.36 7.07 10.19
C TYR A 19 -11.31 6.15 11.00
N PRO A 20 -12.63 6.41 11.13
CA PRO A 20 -13.38 7.44 10.40
C PRO A 20 -13.37 8.84 11.03
N ASN A 21 -12.72 9.04 12.15
CA ASN A 21 -12.70 10.30 12.91
C ASN A 21 -11.43 11.12 12.62
N LEU A 22 -11.16 11.36 11.32
CA LEU A 22 -9.98 12.10 10.90
C LEU A 22 -9.99 13.51 11.51
N PRO A 23 -8.83 13.97 12.07
CA PRO A 23 -8.68 15.35 12.51
C PRO A 23 -8.72 16.33 11.33
N GLU A 24 -8.71 17.63 11.63
CA GLU A 24 -8.50 18.64 10.59
C GLU A 24 -7.13 18.46 9.95
N PRO A 25 -7.05 18.37 8.59
CA PRO A 25 -5.77 18.18 7.92
C PRO A 25 -4.90 19.44 8.06
N SER A 26 -3.61 19.24 8.32
CA SER A 26 -2.62 20.30 8.48
C SER A 26 -1.64 20.41 7.32
N CYS A 27 -1.73 19.51 6.34
CA CYS A 27 -0.88 19.51 5.14
C CYS A 27 -1.61 18.87 3.95
N LYS A 28 -1.06 19.06 2.76
CA LYS A 28 -1.66 18.54 1.52
C LYS A 28 -1.79 17.01 1.50
N GLN A 29 -0.87 16.30 2.08
CA GLN A 29 -0.92 14.83 2.14
C GLN A 29 -2.05 14.36 3.05
N GLU A 30 -2.32 15.04 4.16
CA GLU A 30 -3.48 14.75 5.02
C GLU A 30 -4.80 15.13 4.32
N GLU A 31 -4.84 16.24 3.59
CA GLU A 31 -5.98 16.59 2.72
C GLU A 31 -6.23 15.50 1.67
N ALA A 32 -5.18 14.92 1.11
CA ALA A 32 -5.27 13.84 0.14
C ALA A 32 -5.90 12.58 0.77
N ILE A 33 -5.56 12.24 2.01
CA ILE A 33 -6.19 11.13 2.75
C ILE A 33 -7.68 11.39 2.92
N VAL A 34 -8.08 12.57 3.36
CA VAL A 34 -9.49 12.94 3.52
C VAL A 34 -10.24 12.78 2.18
N LYS A 35 -9.63 13.26 1.09
CA LYS A 35 -10.23 13.12 -0.24
C LYS A 35 -10.34 11.66 -0.68
N TYR A 36 -9.32 10.85 -0.47
CA TYR A 36 -9.35 9.43 -0.81
C TYR A 36 -10.55 8.72 -0.17
N TRP A 37 -10.77 8.94 1.13
CA TRP A 37 -11.90 8.33 1.84
C TRP A 37 -13.26 8.84 1.36
N LYS A 38 -13.36 10.11 0.97
CA LYS A 38 -14.60 10.66 0.36
C LYS A 38 -14.88 10.09 -1.03
N ASP A 39 -13.84 9.81 -1.80
CA ASP A 39 -13.94 9.28 -3.16
C ASP A 39 -14.11 7.75 -3.19
N LEU A 40 -13.91 7.06 -2.07
CA LEU A 40 -13.98 5.61 -2.01
C LEU A 40 -15.37 5.11 -2.40
N ASP A 41 -15.40 4.10 -3.29
CA ASP A 41 -16.65 3.45 -3.70
C ASP A 41 -17.37 2.88 -2.47
N PRO A 42 -18.67 3.16 -2.30
CA PRO A 42 -19.46 2.68 -1.14
C PRO A 42 -19.52 1.17 -0.96
N LYS A 43 -19.21 0.39 -2.00
CA LYS A 43 -19.13 -1.08 -1.87
C LYS A 43 -18.02 -1.54 -0.94
N TYR A 44 -17.01 -0.69 -0.71
CA TYR A 44 -15.91 -0.99 0.21
C TYR A 44 -16.23 -0.49 1.62
N VAL A 45 -16.01 -1.35 2.59
CA VAL A 45 -16.04 -1.00 4.01
C VAL A 45 -14.68 -1.33 4.63
N VAL A 46 -14.28 -0.57 5.64
CA VAL A 46 -13.02 -0.83 6.35
C VAL A 46 -13.15 -2.11 7.14
N LEU A 47 -12.26 -3.08 6.87
CA LEU A 47 -12.14 -4.28 7.66
C LEU A 47 -11.11 -4.07 8.78
N GLU A 48 -9.93 -3.57 8.44
CA GLU A 48 -8.86 -3.26 9.39
C GLU A 48 -8.04 -2.06 8.90
N LEU A 49 -7.49 -1.30 9.84
CA LEU A 49 -6.46 -0.30 9.63
C LEU A 49 -5.21 -0.72 10.42
N GLU A 50 -4.02 -0.49 9.86
CA GLU A 50 -2.73 -0.86 10.49
C GLU A 50 -2.69 -2.33 10.95
N LEU A 51 -3.14 -3.23 10.07
CA LEU A 51 -3.14 -4.65 10.35
C LEU A 51 -1.71 -5.20 10.42
N GLN A 52 -1.32 -5.62 11.60
CA GLN A 52 -0.06 -6.35 11.78
C GLN A 52 -0.21 -7.81 11.35
N MET A 53 0.66 -8.23 10.45
CA MET A 53 0.63 -9.56 9.84
C MET A 53 1.94 -10.28 10.08
N TYR A 54 1.87 -11.58 10.36
CA TYR A 54 3.03 -12.44 10.49
C TYR A 54 2.69 -13.86 10.05
N SER A 55 3.58 -14.47 9.30
CA SER A 55 3.48 -15.87 8.90
C SER A 55 4.79 -16.59 9.21
N PRO A 56 4.75 -17.61 10.08
CA PRO A 56 5.91 -18.47 10.34
C PRO A 56 6.37 -19.24 9.09
N SER A 57 5.43 -19.70 8.26
CA SER A 57 5.75 -20.48 7.05
C SER A 57 6.42 -19.64 5.99
N LEU A 58 5.98 -18.37 5.81
CA LEU A 58 6.60 -17.43 4.91
C LEU A 58 7.82 -16.75 5.52
N ASN A 59 8.02 -16.89 6.84
CA ASN A 59 9.05 -16.17 7.59
C ASN A 59 9.09 -14.67 7.26
N TYR A 60 7.92 -14.08 7.21
CA TYR A 60 7.72 -12.68 6.84
C TYR A 60 6.67 -12.02 7.74
N SER A 61 6.89 -10.75 8.01
CA SER A 61 5.93 -9.90 8.73
C SER A 61 5.80 -8.54 8.05
N GLY A 62 4.68 -7.91 8.23
CA GLY A 62 4.44 -6.58 7.70
C GLY A 62 3.21 -5.94 8.32
N THR A 63 2.99 -4.67 8.02
CA THR A 63 1.82 -3.94 8.45
C THR A 63 1.11 -3.37 7.23
N GLY A 64 -0.14 -3.77 7.02
CA GLY A 64 -0.99 -3.23 5.95
C GLY A 64 -1.76 -2.02 6.46
N ASP A 65 -1.62 -0.88 5.77
CA ASP A 65 -2.26 0.36 6.20
C ASP A 65 -3.78 0.25 6.20
N ILE A 66 -4.34 -0.30 5.13
CA ILE A 66 -5.79 -0.35 4.91
C ILE A 66 -6.18 -1.71 4.32
N ILE A 67 -7.09 -2.39 4.98
CA ILE A 67 -7.75 -3.59 4.44
C ILE A 67 -9.23 -3.27 4.27
N LEU A 68 -9.70 -3.29 3.03
CA LEU A 68 -11.08 -2.99 2.67
C LEU A 68 -11.82 -4.27 2.28
N TYR A 69 -13.04 -4.41 2.76
CA TYR A 69 -13.94 -5.50 2.38
C TYR A 69 -14.88 -5.03 1.28
N ASN A 70 -14.91 -5.75 0.16
CA ASN A 70 -15.85 -5.51 -0.93
C ASN A 70 -17.15 -6.25 -0.63
N THR A 71 -18.21 -5.51 -0.32
CA THR A 71 -19.51 -6.07 0.04
C THR A 71 -20.21 -6.78 -1.12
N GLU A 72 -19.82 -6.50 -2.37
CA GLU A 72 -20.39 -7.16 -3.55
C GLU A 72 -19.74 -8.51 -3.85
N THR A 73 -18.43 -8.64 -3.63
CA THR A 73 -17.66 -9.85 -3.97
C THR A 73 -17.33 -10.74 -2.77
N GLY A 74 -17.36 -10.19 -1.55
CA GLY A 74 -16.90 -10.89 -0.36
C GLY A 74 -15.38 -11.02 -0.27
N LYS A 75 -14.64 -10.32 -1.14
CA LYS A 75 -13.18 -10.32 -1.19
C LYS A 75 -12.62 -9.03 -0.60
N VAL A 76 -11.31 -8.95 -0.43
CA VAL A 76 -10.67 -7.79 0.18
C VAL A 76 -9.74 -7.07 -0.80
N LYS A 77 -9.55 -5.79 -0.54
CA LYS A 77 -8.59 -4.92 -1.19
C LYS A 77 -7.56 -4.47 -0.16
N VAL A 78 -6.29 -4.59 -0.51
CA VAL A 78 -5.19 -4.03 0.30
C VAL A 78 -4.80 -2.69 -0.30
N ALA A 79 -4.74 -1.65 0.51
CA ALA A 79 -4.30 -0.33 0.08
C ALA A 79 -3.27 0.23 1.06
N ASP A 80 -2.29 0.96 0.53
CA ASP A 80 -1.17 1.46 1.31
C ASP A 80 -0.86 2.90 0.92
N TYR A 81 -0.71 3.78 1.92
CA TYR A 81 -0.30 5.17 1.70
C TYR A 81 1.20 5.25 1.41
N LYS A 82 1.58 6.04 0.42
CA LYS A 82 2.99 6.35 0.14
C LYS A 82 3.17 7.87 0.01
N THR A 83 4.19 8.37 0.69
CA THR A 83 4.47 9.81 0.80
C THR A 83 5.74 10.23 0.05
N ASN A 84 6.32 9.34 -0.74
CA ASN A 84 7.51 9.61 -1.54
C ASN A 84 7.32 10.82 -2.46
N ARG A 85 8.34 11.63 -2.63
CA ARG A 85 8.33 12.72 -3.62
C ARG A 85 8.31 12.19 -5.04
N ASP A 86 8.97 11.06 -5.28
CA ASP A 86 9.11 10.41 -6.57
C ASP A 86 9.06 8.90 -6.40
N LEU A 87 8.20 8.24 -7.17
CA LEU A 87 8.06 6.78 -7.19
C LEU A 87 8.87 6.12 -8.33
N PHE A 88 9.39 6.91 -9.25
CA PHE A 88 9.94 6.42 -10.52
C PHE A 88 11.44 6.67 -10.68
N ASN A 89 12.10 7.28 -9.69
CA ASN A 89 13.53 7.55 -9.76
C ASN A 89 14.31 6.24 -9.87
N ASN A 90 15.01 6.09 -10.98
CA ASN A 90 15.77 4.89 -11.32
C ASN A 90 17.16 5.28 -11.84
N TYR A 91 18.19 4.64 -11.29
CA TYR A 91 19.56 4.88 -11.73
C TYR A 91 19.89 4.10 -13.00
N LYS A 92 20.08 4.81 -14.11
CA LYS A 92 20.51 4.26 -15.42
C LYS A 92 19.68 3.07 -15.95
N GLY A 93 18.39 3.04 -15.68
CA GLY A 93 17.51 1.96 -16.12
C GLY A 93 17.78 0.61 -15.44
N LYS A 94 18.37 0.63 -14.24
CA LYS A 94 18.65 -0.58 -13.46
C LYS A 94 17.37 -1.37 -13.19
N THR A 95 17.45 -2.67 -13.42
CA THR A 95 16.35 -3.60 -13.10
C THR A 95 16.55 -4.26 -11.74
N MET A 96 15.49 -4.86 -11.22
CA MET A 96 15.59 -5.75 -10.06
C MET A 96 16.33 -7.04 -10.42
N LEU A 97 16.71 -7.82 -9.42
CA LEU A 97 17.32 -9.12 -9.57
C LEU A 97 16.28 -10.19 -9.96
N GLU A 98 16.75 -11.33 -10.44
CA GLU A 98 15.88 -12.48 -10.70
C GLU A 98 15.03 -12.84 -9.48
N PRO A 99 13.74 -13.19 -9.65
CA PRO A 99 13.02 -13.39 -10.92
C PRO A 99 12.32 -12.15 -11.45
N PHE A 100 12.67 -10.95 -10.97
CA PHE A 100 11.98 -9.68 -11.22
C PHE A 100 12.77 -8.76 -12.17
N THR A 101 13.54 -9.31 -13.07
CA THR A 101 14.34 -8.53 -14.05
C THR A 101 13.49 -7.74 -15.05
N ASP A 102 12.20 -8.05 -15.16
CA ASP A 102 11.20 -7.28 -15.90
C ASP A 102 10.72 -6.01 -15.16
N LEU A 103 11.08 -5.86 -13.89
CA LEU A 103 10.78 -4.70 -13.09
C LEU A 103 12.00 -3.78 -12.95
N LEU A 104 11.75 -2.47 -12.96
CA LEU A 104 12.78 -1.48 -12.71
C LEU A 104 13.07 -1.35 -11.20
N ASP A 105 14.33 -1.07 -10.88
CA ASP A 105 14.73 -0.80 -9.50
C ASP A 105 14.34 0.65 -9.12
N HIS A 106 13.06 0.85 -8.80
CA HIS A 106 12.52 2.11 -8.29
C HIS A 106 11.42 1.84 -7.26
N ALA A 107 11.04 2.88 -6.52
CA ALA A 107 10.14 2.75 -5.37
C ALA A 107 8.83 2.05 -5.70
N LEU A 108 8.13 2.43 -6.77
CA LEU A 108 6.84 1.82 -7.10
C LEU A 108 6.94 0.31 -7.31
N HIS A 109 7.96 -0.18 -8.04
CA HIS A 109 8.13 -1.61 -8.27
C HIS A 109 8.57 -2.36 -7.00
N HIS A 110 9.28 -1.73 -6.07
CA HIS A 110 9.49 -2.29 -4.73
C HIS A 110 8.18 -2.45 -3.97
N TYR A 111 7.26 -1.49 -4.10
CA TYR A 111 5.92 -1.60 -3.50
C TYR A 111 5.07 -2.68 -4.16
N TYR A 112 5.30 -3.01 -5.43
CA TYR A 112 4.69 -4.19 -6.07
C TYR A 112 4.98 -5.45 -5.25
N LEU A 113 6.23 -5.66 -4.87
CA LEU A 113 6.64 -6.82 -4.09
C LEU A 113 6.08 -6.77 -2.66
N GLN A 114 6.12 -5.61 -2.01
CA GLN A 114 5.61 -5.43 -0.65
C GLN A 114 4.12 -5.79 -0.56
N LEU A 115 3.30 -5.27 -1.45
CA LEU A 115 1.85 -5.51 -1.43
C LEU A 115 1.51 -6.94 -1.83
N ASN A 116 2.27 -7.57 -2.73
CA ASN A 116 2.11 -8.99 -3.03
C ASN A 116 2.42 -9.88 -1.83
N LEU A 117 3.43 -9.54 -1.03
CA LEU A 117 3.71 -10.23 0.23
C LEU A 117 2.57 -10.04 1.23
N TYR A 118 1.97 -8.86 1.30
CA TYR A 118 0.79 -8.64 2.14
C TYR A 118 -0.41 -9.48 1.69
N LYS A 119 -0.64 -9.59 0.39
CA LYS A 119 -1.65 -10.50 -0.16
C LYS A 119 -1.42 -11.94 0.32
N MET A 120 -0.19 -12.43 0.20
CA MET A 120 0.17 -13.79 0.64
C MET A 120 -0.06 -13.96 2.15
N LEU A 121 0.31 -12.97 2.96
CA LEU A 121 0.08 -13.00 4.41
C LEU A 121 -1.40 -13.08 4.76
N ILE A 122 -2.23 -12.25 4.15
CA ILE A 122 -3.68 -12.21 4.41
C ILE A 122 -4.32 -13.53 4.03
N GLU A 123 -4.02 -14.05 2.86
CA GLU A 123 -4.60 -15.29 2.34
C GLU A 123 -4.13 -16.53 3.13
N GLU A 124 -2.95 -16.48 3.75
CA GLU A 124 -2.49 -17.54 4.64
C GLU A 124 -3.10 -17.44 6.05
N MET A 125 -3.17 -16.23 6.60
CA MET A 125 -3.65 -15.99 7.97
C MET A 125 -5.17 -16.08 8.10
N THR A 126 -5.91 -15.93 7.01
CA THR A 126 -7.37 -15.83 6.99
C THR A 126 -7.96 -16.65 5.83
N ASP A 127 -9.27 -16.83 5.84
CA ASP A 127 -10.01 -17.40 4.71
C ASP A 127 -10.39 -16.36 3.65
N LEU A 128 -9.90 -15.13 3.77
CA LEU A 128 -10.19 -14.06 2.82
C LEU A 128 -9.31 -14.15 1.58
N GLU A 129 -9.91 -13.82 0.43
CA GLU A 129 -9.21 -13.70 -0.84
C GLU A 129 -8.95 -12.21 -1.15
N VAL A 130 -7.72 -11.88 -1.52
CA VAL A 130 -7.36 -10.51 -1.94
C VAL A 130 -7.59 -10.36 -3.43
N GLU A 131 -8.60 -9.57 -3.81
CA GLU A 131 -8.95 -9.32 -5.21
C GLU A 131 -8.15 -8.21 -5.88
N SER A 132 -7.66 -7.25 -5.10
CA SER A 132 -6.88 -6.12 -5.62
C SER A 132 -5.95 -5.52 -4.57
N MET A 133 -4.92 -4.85 -5.06
CA MET A 133 -3.92 -4.16 -4.25
C MET A 133 -3.65 -2.79 -4.87
N THR A 134 -3.58 -1.77 -4.04
CA THR A 134 -3.45 -0.37 -4.50
C THR A 134 -2.42 0.39 -3.67
N VAL A 135 -1.52 1.09 -4.33
CA VAL A 135 -0.72 2.14 -3.72
C VAL A 135 -1.46 3.46 -3.86
N ILE A 136 -1.64 4.16 -2.75
CA ILE A 136 -2.22 5.50 -2.70
C ILE A 136 -1.06 6.48 -2.54
N TRP A 137 -0.64 7.09 -3.65
CA TRP A 137 0.43 8.07 -3.63
C TRP A 137 -0.11 9.44 -3.24
N LEU A 138 0.28 9.89 -2.06
CA LEU A 138 -0.11 11.18 -1.50
C LEU A 138 0.87 12.25 -1.99
N LYS A 139 0.41 13.12 -2.88
CA LYS A 139 1.24 14.13 -3.52
C LYS A 139 1.32 15.40 -2.68
N GLU A 140 2.52 15.95 -2.52
CA GLU A 140 2.73 17.20 -1.78
C GLU A 140 2.45 18.45 -2.61
N LYS A 141 2.60 18.36 -3.94
CA LYS A 141 2.70 19.54 -4.83
C LYS A 141 1.76 19.53 -6.03
N ASP A 142 0.81 18.62 -6.10
CA ASP A 142 -0.07 18.50 -7.27
C ASP A 142 -1.50 18.92 -6.91
N ASP A 143 -2.23 19.51 -7.88
CA ASP A 143 -3.65 19.84 -7.73
C ASP A 143 -4.52 18.59 -7.58
N LYS A 144 -4.04 17.45 -8.08
CA LYS A 144 -4.60 16.14 -7.79
C LYS A 144 -3.96 15.61 -6.50
N LEU A 145 -4.60 15.80 -5.39
CA LEU A 145 -4.10 15.49 -4.05
C LEU A 145 -3.52 14.08 -3.90
N TYR A 146 -4.08 13.08 -4.60
CA TYR A 146 -3.55 11.73 -4.60
C TYR A 146 -3.62 11.09 -5.99
N GLN A 147 -2.85 10.02 -6.17
CA GLN A 147 -2.91 9.14 -7.33
C GLN A 147 -2.88 7.70 -6.86
N THR A 148 -3.70 6.84 -7.45
CA THR A 148 -3.70 5.41 -7.14
C THR A 148 -2.98 4.62 -8.23
N PHE A 149 -2.25 3.59 -7.81
CA PHE A 149 -1.64 2.61 -8.70
C PHE A 149 -2.17 1.22 -8.35
N GLU A 150 -2.82 0.58 -9.30
CA GLU A 150 -3.20 -0.82 -9.15
C GLU A 150 -1.97 -1.70 -9.31
N ILE A 151 -1.75 -2.61 -8.36
CA ILE A 151 -0.57 -3.46 -8.29
C ILE A 151 -0.89 -4.81 -8.94
N PRO A 152 -0.06 -5.28 -9.90
CA PRO A 152 -0.26 -6.58 -10.51
C PRO A 152 -0.04 -7.71 -9.50
N ASP A 153 -0.76 -8.82 -9.68
CA ASP A 153 -0.56 -10.03 -8.90
C ASP A 153 0.73 -10.75 -9.37
N LEU A 154 1.74 -10.74 -8.52
CA LEU A 154 3.05 -11.38 -8.74
C LEU A 154 3.28 -12.55 -7.78
N THR A 155 2.25 -13.03 -7.10
CA THR A 155 2.38 -14.09 -6.09
C THR A 155 2.93 -15.39 -6.68
N HIS A 156 2.62 -15.68 -7.94
CA HIS A 156 3.17 -16.84 -8.65
C HIS A 156 4.70 -16.81 -8.80
N LYS A 157 5.31 -15.61 -8.82
CA LYS A 157 6.77 -15.45 -8.85
C LYS A 157 7.39 -15.48 -7.45
N LEU A 158 6.63 -15.12 -6.42
CA LEU A 158 7.11 -15.06 -5.03
C LEU A 158 7.00 -16.40 -4.31
N LEU A 159 5.91 -17.15 -4.52
CA LEU A 159 5.65 -18.42 -3.85
C LEU A 159 6.82 -19.39 -3.85
N PRO A 160 7.55 -19.62 -4.97
CA PRO A 160 8.67 -20.57 -4.98
C PRO A 160 9.81 -20.24 -4.01
N TYR A 161 9.89 -19.00 -3.53
CA TYR A 161 10.93 -18.56 -2.57
C TYR A 161 10.52 -18.77 -1.12
N TYR A 162 9.27 -19.15 -0.87
CA TYR A 162 8.71 -19.38 0.46
C TYR A 162 8.20 -20.82 0.68
N GLU A 163 8.25 -21.61 -0.35
CA GLU A 163 8.03 -23.06 -0.29
C GLU A 163 9.37 -23.81 0.01
#